data_62f1db39f6108515615476d338f3441c
#
_entry.id   62f1db39f6108515615476d338f3441c
#
_cell.length_a   1.000
_cell.length_b   1.000
_cell.length_c   1.000
_cell.angle_alpha   90.00
_cell.angle_beta   90.00
_cell.angle_gamma   90.00
#
_symmetry.space_group_name_H-M   'P 1'
#
loop_
_entity.id
_entity.type
_entity.pdbx_description
1 polymer ?
#
loop_
_entity_poly.entity_id
_entity_poly.type
_entity_poly.pdbx_seq_one_letter_code
_entity_poly.pdbx_strand_id
1 'polypeptide(L)'
;MWITQEITPYLRKEYTIEAKLLDVRSEHNILEIFKSKDFGEIAMLNRQLLFKNFLHIESELLAHMGGCTKKELREVLIVDGFDLELAHQLFKYETXIDFVQADEKILDSFISFFPHFHEVKNNKNFTHAKQLLDLDIKKYDLILCLQEPDIHKIDGLKRMLKEDGVFISVAKHPLLEHVSMQNDLKNMGDFFPIAMPFVAPLRILSNKGYIYASFKNHPLKDLMVPKIEALKSVRYYNEDIHRAAFALPKNLQEVFKDNIKS
;
A
#
# COMPACT_ATOMS: atom_id res chain seq x y z
N MET A 1 24.47 3.42 -17.32
CA MET A 1 24.35 2.20 -16.49
C MET A 1 22.89 1.81 -16.45
N TRP A 2 22.58 0.49 -16.25
CA TRP A 2 21.19 0.00 -16.18
C TRP A 2 20.95 -0.70 -14.86
N ILE A 3 19.76 -0.54 -14.29
CA ILE A 3 19.27 -1.35 -13.17
C ILE A 3 18.10 -2.21 -13.67
N THR A 4 17.97 -3.40 -13.11
CA THR A 4 16.98 -4.39 -13.54
C THR A 4 15.97 -4.64 -12.42
N GLN A 5 14.69 -4.54 -12.76
CA GLN A 5 13.59 -4.97 -11.90
C GLN A 5 13.05 -6.29 -12.42
N GLU A 6 13.09 -7.33 -11.62
CA GLU A 6 12.43 -8.59 -11.93
C GLU A 6 10.95 -8.46 -11.54
N ILE A 7 10.07 -8.66 -12.51
CA ILE A 7 8.61 -8.60 -12.29
C ILE A 7 8.09 -10.01 -11.99
N THR A 8 8.48 -10.96 -12.85
CA THR A 8 8.22 -12.39 -12.66
C THR A 8 9.49 -13.14 -13.11
N PRO A 9 9.59 -14.45 -12.89
CA PRO A 9 10.75 -15.22 -13.40
C PRO A 9 10.97 -15.08 -14.91
N TYR A 10 9.95 -14.64 -15.65
CA TYR A 10 9.99 -14.57 -17.12
C TYR A 10 9.84 -13.14 -17.66
N LEU A 11 9.72 -12.13 -16.77
CA LEU A 11 9.52 -10.74 -17.17
C LEU A 11 10.39 -9.83 -16.31
N ARG A 12 11.19 -9.01 -16.98
CA ARG A 12 11.99 -7.97 -16.31
C ARG A 12 11.89 -6.64 -17.04
N LYS A 13 12.09 -5.57 -16.31
CA LYS A 13 12.20 -4.21 -16.85
C LYS A 13 13.57 -3.65 -16.49
N GLU A 14 14.14 -2.87 -17.41
CA GLU A 14 15.42 -2.24 -17.18
C GLU A 14 15.28 -0.72 -17.30
N TYR A 15 16.01 -0.01 -16.45
CA TYR A 15 15.98 1.45 -16.36
C TYR A 15 17.39 2.00 -16.45
N THR A 16 17.59 3.05 -17.26
CA THR A 16 18.89 3.74 -17.31
C THR A 16 19.06 4.62 -16.07
N ILE A 17 20.27 4.60 -15.51
CA ILE A 17 20.64 5.46 -14.39
C ILE A 17 21.92 6.21 -14.70
N GLU A 18 22.04 7.39 -14.10
CA GLU A 18 23.24 8.25 -14.23
C GLU A 18 24.26 7.95 -13.14
N ALA A 19 23.79 7.76 -11.90
CA ALA A 19 24.66 7.56 -10.74
C ALA A 19 23.94 6.80 -9.64
N LYS A 20 24.72 6.12 -8.80
CA LYS A 20 24.22 5.56 -7.53
C LYS A 20 24.45 6.63 -6.44
N LEU A 21 23.41 7.00 -5.73
CA LEU A 21 23.45 8.02 -4.68
C LEU A 21 23.59 7.43 -3.28
N LEU A 22 23.05 6.21 -3.08
CA LEU A 22 23.05 5.56 -1.77
C LEU A 22 23.13 4.05 -1.93
N ASP A 23 23.81 3.37 -1.01
CA ASP A 23 23.84 1.91 -0.90
C ASP A 23 23.92 1.59 0.59
N VAL A 24 22.83 1.13 1.16
CA VAL A 24 22.72 0.80 2.59
C VAL A 24 22.19 -0.61 2.75
N ARG A 25 22.78 -1.34 3.65
CA ARG A 25 22.39 -2.72 3.96
C ARG A 25 22.13 -2.86 5.47
N SER A 26 21.07 -3.56 5.79
CA SER A 26 20.79 -4.02 7.14
C SER A 26 20.86 -5.54 7.17
N GLU A 27 20.43 -6.13 8.26
CA GLU A 27 20.39 -7.60 8.39
C GLU A 27 19.42 -8.23 7.37
N HIS A 28 18.33 -7.55 7.07
CA HIS A 28 17.24 -8.14 6.25
C HIS A 28 16.96 -7.39 4.96
N ASN A 29 17.48 -6.18 4.79
CA ASN A 29 17.11 -5.33 3.66
C ASN A 29 18.31 -4.69 3.00
N ILE A 30 18.19 -4.47 1.70
CA ILE A 30 19.17 -3.73 0.89
C ILE A 30 18.42 -2.58 0.22
N LEU A 31 18.91 -1.36 0.48
CA LEU A 31 18.37 -0.14 -0.14
C LEU A 31 19.45 0.50 -0.98
N GLU A 32 19.16 0.69 -2.24
CA GLU A 32 20.01 1.46 -3.16
C GLU A 32 19.17 2.61 -3.73
N ILE A 33 19.75 3.81 -3.83
CA ILE A 33 19.07 4.94 -4.46
C ILE A 33 19.92 5.40 -5.64
N PHE A 34 19.27 5.60 -6.76
CA PHE A 34 19.91 5.95 -8.04
C PHE A 34 19.32 7.26 -8.56
N LYS A 35 20.15 8.01 -9.27
CA LYS A 35 19.72 9.17 -10.05
C LYS A 35 19.42 8.71 -11.47
N SER A 36 18.26 9.08 -11.97
CA SER A 36 17.81 8.79 -13.34
C SER A 36 17.45 10.10 -14.04
N LYS A 37 17.70 10.17 -15.34
CA LYS A 37 17.36 11.34 -16.15
C LYS A 37 15.86 11.51 -16.28
N ASP A 38 15.15 10.40 -16.53
CA ASP A 38 13.72 10.44 -16.89
C ASP A 38 12.79 10.33 -15.69
N PHE A 39 13.24 9.68 -14.60
CA PHE A 39 12.37 9.34 -13.46
C PHE A 39 12.75 10.07 -12.17
N GLY A 40 13.77 10.95 -12.21
CA GLY A 40 14.32 11.55 -11.01
C GLY A 40 15.08 10.50 -10.18
N GLU A 41 14.86 10.47 -8.88
CA GLU A 41 15.47 9.45 -8.03
C GLU A 41 14.63 8.17 -8.06
N ILE A 42 15.33 7.02 -8.12
CA ILE A 42 14.73 5.69 -8.06
C ILE A 42 15.36 4.98 -6.85
N ALA A 43 14.53 4.55 -5.91
CA ALA A 43 14.99 3.68 -4.83
C ALA A 43 14.71 2.22 -5.19
N MET A 44 15.69 1.36 -4.97
CA MET A 44 15.54 -0.09 -5.12
C MET A 44 15.68 -0.71 -3.74
N LEU A 45 14.57 -1.18 -3.19
CA LEU A 45 14.50 -1.84 -1.89
C LEU A 45 14.23 -3.33 -2.14
N ASN A 46 15.21 -4.17 -1.85
CA ASN A 46 15.10 -5.63 -2.06
C ASN A 46 14.59 -5.96 -3.48
N ARG A 47 15.13 -5.27 -4.49
CA ARG A 47 14.78 -5.42 -5.92
C ARG A 47 13.41 -4.84 -6.30
N GLN A 48 12.65 -4.27 -5.36
CA GLN A 48 11.42 -3.54 -5.66
C GLN A 48 11.75 -2.07 -5.88
N LEU A 49 11.19 -1.48 -6.92
CA LEU A 49 11.47 -0.09 -7.28
C LEU A 49 10.40 0.87 -6.76
N LEU A 50 10.86 2.00 -6.21
CA LEU A 50 10.03 3.15 -5.89
C LEU A 50 10.58 4.34 -6.70
N PHE A 51 9.67 5.04 -7.35
CA PHE A 51 10.03 6.19 -8.18
C PHE A 51 9.61 7.46 -7.43
N LYS A 52 10.57 8.27 -7.05
CA LYS A 52 10.33 9.48 -6.22
C LYS A 52 9.25 10.38 -6.82
N ASN A 53 9.28 10.57 -8.14
CA ASN A 53 8.31 11.44 -8.82
C ASN A 53 6.89 10.86 -8.86
N PHE A 54 6.71 9.57 -8.54
CA PHE A 54 5.43 8.87 -8.63
C PHE A 54 4.99 8.24 -7.31
N LEU A 55 5.62 8.59 -6.20
CA LEU A 55 5.26 8.08 -4.86
C LEU A 55 3.77 8.33 -4.54
N HIS A 56 3.28 9.51 -4.96
CA HIS A 56 1.89 9.91 -4.70
C HIS A 56 0.85 8.94 -5.27
N ILE A 57 1.18 8.19 -6.32
CA ILE A 57 0.23 7.26 -6.95
C ILE A 57 -0.23 6.20 -5.95
N GLU A 58 0.73 5.47 -5.38
CA GLU A 58 0.43 4.36 -4.46
C GLU A 58 -0.04 4.89 -3.10
N SER A 59 0.64 5.92 -2.58
CA SER A 59 0.30 6.47 -1.27
C SER A 59 -1.10 7.10 -1.25
N GLU A 60 -1.48 7.85 -2.29
CA GLU A 60 -2.85 8.40 -2.39
C GLU A 60 -3.87 7.28 -2.57
N LEU A 61 -3.60 6.31 -3.47
CA LEU A 61 -4.53 5.23 -3.72
C LEU A 61 -4.84 4.46 -2.42
N LEU A 62 -3.80 4.01 -1.70
CA LEU A 62 -4.00 3.18 -0.50
C LEU A 62 -4.64 3.97 0.64
N ALA A 63 -4.19 5.21 0.88
CA ALA A 63 -4.74 6.06 1.94
C ALA A 63 -6.22 6.33 1.73
N HIS A 64 -6.57 6.75 0.51
CA HIS A 64 -7.93 7.23 0.23
C HIS A 64 -8.88 6.09 -0.13
N MET A 65 -8.37 4.95 -0.61
CA MET A 65 -9.17 3.74 -0.82
C MET A 65 -9.86 3.32 0.48
N GLY A 66 -9.13 3.33 1.60
CA GLY A 66 -9.71 3.05 2.92
C GLY A 66 -10.45 4.24 3.51
N GLY A 67 -9.84 5.44 3.41
CA GLY A 67 -10.35 6.64 4.06
C GLY A 67 -11.68 7.14 3.53
N CYS A 68 -11.95 6.96 2.23
CA CYS A 68 -13.18 7.45 1.59
C CYS A 68 -14.34 6.45 1.64
N THR A 69 -14.13 5.26 2.22
CA THR A 69 -15.20 4.28 2.44
C THR A 69 -15.62 4.20 3.90
N LYS A 70 -15.03 5.03 4.76
CA LYS A 70 -15.37 5.08 6.19
C LYS A 70 -15.86 6.48 6.56
N LYS A 71 -16.91 6.51 7.41
CA LYS A 71 -17.44 7.79 7.91
C LYS A 71 -16.38 8.53 8.71
N GLU A 72 -15.71 7.84 9.62
CA GLU A 72 -14.64 8.39 10.45
C GLU A 72 -13.40 7.50 10.32
N LEU A 73 -12.23 8.11 10.30
CA LEU A 73 -10.95 7.43 10.26
C LEU A 73 -10.10 8.01 11.40
N ARG A 74 -10.10 7.34 12.55
CA ARG A 74 -9.41 7.85 13.75
C ARG A 74 -8.10 7.12 14.05
N GLU A 75 -8.08 5.81 13.85
CA GLU A 75 -6.93 4.97 14.19
C GLU A 75 -6.52 4.16 12.97
N VAL A 76 -5.29 4.34 12.54
CA VAL A 76 -4.72 3.61 11.39
C VAL A 76 -3.47 2.85 11.83
N LEU A 77 -3.35 1.63 11.33
CA LEU A 77 -2.15 0.82 11.50
C LEU A 77 -1.52 0.57 10.12
N ILE A 78 -0.24 0.85 10.00
CA ILE A 78 0.56 0.52 8.81
C ILE A 78 1.62 -0.48 9.22
N VAL A 79 1.70 -1.62 8.54
CA VAL A 79 2.69 -2.65 8.84
C VAL A 79 3.46 -3.07 7.59
N ASP A 80 4.69 -3.55 7.79
CA ASP A 80 5.54 -4.23 6.81
C ASP A 80 5.96 -3.35 5.62
N GLY A 81 6.07 -2.06 5.83
CA GLY A 81 6.51 -1.19 4.74
C GLY A 81 7.41 -0.06 5.19
N PHE A 82 7.83 0.72 4.22
CA PHE A 82 8.70 1.87 4.46
C PHE A 82 8.08 3.18 3.95
N ASP A 83 6.87 3.14 3.40
CA ASP A 83 6.27 4.30 2.70
C ASP A 83 5.70 5.33 3.69
N LEU A 84 6.49 6.35 4.01
CA LEU A 84 6.05 7.47 4.85
C LEU A 84 5.12 8.45 4.11
N GLU A 85 5.14 8.46 2.77
CA GLU A 85 4.20 9.30 2.01
C GLU A 85 2.76 8.82 2.22
N LEU A 86 2.57 7.51 2.46
CA LEU A 86 1.27 6.95 2.81
C LEU A 86 0.75 7.57 4.13
N ALA A 87 1.61 7.66 5.14
CA ALA A 87 1.25 8.31 6.42
C ALA A 87 0.93 9.80 6.21
N HIS A 88 1.72 10.48 5.37
CA HIS A 88 1.45 11.88 5.03
C HIS A 88 0.05 12.05 4.41
N GLN A 89 -0.38 11.17 3.51
CA GLN A 89 -1.72 11.24 2.91
C GLN A 89 -2.81 10.98 3.95
N LEU A 90 -2.58 10.06 4.89
CA LEU A 90 -3.54 9.72 5.93
C LEU A 90 -3.77 10.88 6.93
N PHE A 91 -2.78 11.74 7.16
CA PHE A 91 -2.98 12.90 8.03
C PHE A 91 -4.08 13.85 7.56
N LYS A 92 -4.50 13.78 6.30
CA LYS A 92 -5.65 14.57 5.78
C LYS A 92 -6.96 14.22 6.51
N TYR A 93 -7.00 13.08 7.20
CA TYR A 93 -8.17 12.63 7.99
C TYR A 93 -8.03 12.93 9.49
N GLU A 94 -6.96 13.61 9.91
CA GLU A 94 -6.66 13.93 11.32
C GLU A 94 -6.59 12.67 12.19
N THR A 95 -6.01 11.63 11.63
CA THR A 95 -5.93 10.29 12.23
C THR A 95 -4.58 10.03 12.92
N UNK A 96 -4.34 9.00 13.82
CA UNK A 96 -3.38 8.63 14.39
C UNK A 96 -2.92 7.69 13.72
N ILE A 97 -1.78 7.52 13.61
CA ILE A 97 -1.12 6.48 12.83
C ILE A 97 -0.09 5.75 13.68
N ASP A 98 -0.27 4.44 13.79
CA ASP A 98 0.78 3.54 14.28
C ASP A 98 1.47 2.90 13.07
N PHE A 99 2.79 3.03 13.00
CA PHE A 99 3.62 2.58 11.89
C PHE A 99 4.61 1.56 12.42
N VAL A 100 4.47 0.30 12.00
CA VAL A 100 5.32 -0.80 12.50
C VAL A 100 6.38 -1.16 11.46
N GLN A 101 7.64 -0.89 11.81
CA GLN A 101 8.78 -1.23 10.96
C GLN A 101 10.02 -1.44 11.86
N ALA A 102 10.52 -2.68 11.88
CA ALA A 102 11.67 -3.05 12.70
C ALA A 102 12.99 -2.46 12.20
N ASP A 103 13.12 -2.26 10.90
CA ASP A 103 14.38 -1.86 10.28
C ASP A 103 14.52 -0.34 10.22
N GLU A 104 14.82 0.26 11.37
CA GLU A 104 15.02 1.71 11.50
C GLU A 104 16.16 2.20 10.60
N LYS A 105 17.20 1.39 10.44
CA LYS A 105 18.36 1.79 9.62
C LYS A 105 17.94 2.07 8.18
N ILE A 106 17.14 1.17 7.61
CA ILE A 106 16.63 1.36 6.25
C ILE A 106 15.59 2.48 6.22
N LEU A 107 14.68 2.53 7.20
CA LEU A 107 13.65 3.58 7.25
C LEU A 107 14.29 4.98 7.28
N ASP A 108 15.29 5.18 8.13
CA ASP A 108 15.96 6.47 8.26
C ASP A 108 16.82 6.81 7.04
N SER A 109 17.27 5.80 6.29
CA SER A 109 18.02 6.01 5.05
C SER A 109 17.18 6.63 3.92
N PHE A 110 15.85 6.63 4.07
CA PHE A 110 14.94 7.30 3.13
C PHE A 110 14.78 8.81 3.39
N ILE A 111 15.53 9.39 4.34
CA ILE A 111 15.40 10.79 4.77
C ILE A 111 15.42 11.82 3.62
N SER A 112 16.22 11.59 2.59
CA SER A 112 16.29 12.50 1.44
C SER A 112 15.39 12.04 0.27
N PHE A 113 14.87 10.83 0.35
CA PHE A 113 14.05 10.25 -0.72
C PHE A 113 12.57 10.64 -0.57
N PHE A 114 12.00 10.54 0.64
CA PHE A 114 10.60 10.90 0.88
C PHE A 114 10.48 12.41 1.14
N PRO A 115 9.72 13.14 0.30
CA PRO A 115 9.57 14.59 0.46
C PRO A 115 9.05 15.04 1.83
N HIS A 116 8.18 14.24 2.46
CA HIS A 116 7.55 14.61 3.74
C HIS A 116 8.14 13.83 4.94
N PHE A 117 9.35 13.26 4.79
CA PHE A 117 9.99 12.43 5.84
C PHE A 117 9.95 13.11 7.21
N HIS A 118 10.49 14.33 7.30
CA HIS A 118 10.57 15.05 8.58
C HIS A 118 9.20 15.45 9.12
N GLU A 119 8.30 15.84 8.22
CA GLU A 119 6.93 16.19 8.60
C GLU A 119 6.22 14.99 9.26
N VAL A 120 6.35 13.82 8.66
CA VAL A 120 5.74 12.59 9.18
C VAL A 120 6.38 12.17 10.51
N LYS A 121 7.71 12.08 10.54
CA LYS A 121 8.44 11.59 11.74
C LYS A 121 8.22 12.51 12.96
N ASN A 122 7.99 13.79 12.73
CA ASN A 122 7.78 14.77 13.82
C ASN A 122 6.29 15.03 14.13
N ASN A 123 5.38 14.38 13.44
CA ASN A 123 3.95 14.60 13.66
C ASN A 123 3.52 13.95 14.98
N LYS A 124 2.82 14.71 15.83
CA LYS A 124 2.34 14.22 17.13
C LYS A 124 1.37 13.03 17.02
N ASN A 125 0.75 12.86 15.87
CA ASN A 125 -0.19 11.78 15.58
C ASN A 125 0.49 10.55 14.93
N PHE A 126 1.83 10.52 14.87
CA PHE A 126 2.60 9.42 14.29
C PHE A 126 3.39 8.71 15.37
N THR A 127 3.14 7.42 15.52
CA THR A 127 3.91 6.55 16.43
C THR A 127 4.65 5.51 15.59
N HIS A 128 5.97 5.49 15.68
CA HIS A 128 6.78 4.44 15.06
C HIS A 128 7.11 3.38 16.14
N ALA A 129 6.82 2.13 15.82
CA ALA A 129 7.12 0.98 16.66
C ALA A 129 7.93 -0.05 15.88
N LYS A 130 8.76 -0.82 16.53
CA LYS A 130 9.54 -1.89 15.88
C LYS A 130 8.68 -3.13 15.65
N GLN A 131 7.73 -3.39 16.53
CA GLN A 131 6.87 -4.58 16.45
C GLN A 131 5.49 -4.24 17.04
N LEU A 132 4.49 -5.05 16.71
CA LEU A 132 3.12 -4.84 17.16
C LEU A 132 2.99 -4.85 18.70
N LEU A 133 3.84 -5.63 19.37
CA LEU A 133 3.82 -5.73 20.83
C LEU A 133 4.28 -4.45 21.56
N ASP A 134 4.93 -3.54 20.84
CA ASP A 134 5.38 -2.26 21.39
C ASP A 134 4.24 -1.22 21.41
N LEU A 135 3.09 -1.53 20.78
CA LEU A 135 1.95 -0.61 20.68
C LEU A 135 0.93 -0.86 21.79
N ASP A 136 0.19 0.18 22.14
CA ASP A 136 -0.96 0.05 23.02
C ASP A 136 -2.04 -0.84 22.39
N ILE A 137 -2.71 -1.61 23.23
CA ILE A 137 -3.80 -2.49 22.78
C ILE A 137 -5.01 -1.64 22.39
N LYS A 138 -5.32 -1.61 21.10
CA LYS A 138 -6.47 -0.88 20.58
C LYS A 138 -6.98 -1.52 19.28
N LYS A 139 -8.06 -0.98 18.76
CA LYS A 139 -8.67 -1.41 17.49
C LYS A 139 -8.53 -0.30 16.45
N TYR A 140 -8.30 -0.70 15.21
CA TYR A 140 -8.03 0.21 14.10
C TYR A 140 -9.22 0.33 13.15
N ASP A 141 -9.41 1.53 12.61
CA ASP A 141 -10.38 1.81 11.54
C ASP A 141 -9.87 1.31 10.20
N LEU A 142 -8.55 1.39 10.01
CA LEU A 142 -7.89 0.98 8.76
C LEU A 142 -6.57 0.31 9.12
N ILE A 143 -6.34 -0.86 8.52
CA ILE A 143 -5.04 -1.54 8.60
C ILE A 143 -4.50 -1.66 7.16
N LEU A 144 -3.27 -1.21 6.97
CA LEU A 144 -2.57 -1.26 5.69
C LEU A 144 -1.35 -2.18 5.84
N CYS A 145 -1.38 -3.32 5.16
CA CYS A 145 -0.28 -4.30 5.17
C CYS A 145 0.48 -4.18 3.84
N LEU A 146 1.70 -3.63 3.90
CA LEU A 146 2.45 -3.24 2.70
C LEU A 146 3.31 -4.37 2.11
N GLN A 147 3.11 -5.59 2.60
CA GLN A 147 3.60 -6.83 1.99
C GLN A 147 2.45 -7.83 1.94
N GLU A 148 2.64 -8.89 1.15
CA GLU A 148 1.63 -9.95 1.06
C GLU A 148 1.57 -10.70 2.41
N PRO A 149 0.41 -10.69 3.10
CA PRO A 149 0.32 -11.37 4.39
C PRO A 149 0.01 -12.86 4.21
N ASP A 150 0.60 -13.70 5.04
CA ASP A 150 0.18 -15.09 5.16
C ASP A 150 -1.11 -15.19 6.03
N ILE A 151 -1.68 -16.39 6.11
CA ILE A 151 -2.93 -16.65 6.83
C ILE A 151 -2.83 -16.25 8.32
N HIS A 152 -1.70 -16.53 8.97
CA HIS A 152 -1.53 -16.21 10.40
C HIS A 152 -1.49 -14.70 10.61
N LYS A 153 -0.85 -13.98 9.70
CA LYS A 153 -0.80 -12.52 9.75
C LYS A 153 -2.18 -11.90 9.51
N ILE A 154 -2.93 -12.43 8.54
CA ILE A 154 -4.31 -11.97 8.29
C ILE A 154 -5.14 -12.14 9.57
N ASP A 155 -5.11 -13.33 10.21
CA ASP A 155 -5.87 -13.60 11.44
C ASP A 155 -5.46 -12.66 12.58
N GLY A 156 -4.14 -12.48 12.77
CA GLY A 156 -3.62 -11.58 13.80
C GLY A 156 -4.08 -10.13 13.60
N LEU A 157 -3.91 -9.61 12.39
CA LEU A 157 -4.28 -8.21 12.08
C LEU A 157 -5.80 -8.01 12.10
N LYS A 158 -6.57 -9.01 11.63
CA LYS A 158 -8.03 -8.99 11.68
C LYS A 158 -8.53 -8.75 13.12
N ARG A 159 -7.89 -9.39 14.10
CA ARG A 159 -8.27 -9.23 15.52
C ARG A 159 -8.06 -7.81 16.03
N MET A 160 -7.19 -7.04 15.38
CA MET A 160 -6.91 -5.64 15.73
C MET A 160 -7.85 -4.67 15.00
N LEU A 161 -8.69 -5.16 14.08
CA LEU A 161 -9.59 -4.32 13.29
C LEU A 161 -10.90 -4.07 14.05
N LYS A 162 -11.46 -2.87 13.92
CA LYS A 162 -12.81 -2.56 14.40
C LYS A 162 -13.85 -3.33 13.58
N GLU A 163 -15.06 -3.46 14.11
CA GLU A 163 -16.16 -4.17 13.45
C GLU A 163 -16.51 -3.58 12.07
N ASP A 164 -16.37 -2.27 11.92
CA ASP A 164 -16.57 -1.56 10.64
C ASP A 164 -15.23 -1.18 9.97
N GLY A 165 -14.14 -1.79 10.42
CA GLY A 165 -12.81 -1.47 9.92
C GLY A 165 -12.54 -2.03 8.53
N VAL A 166 -11.53 -1.45 7.89
CA VAL A 166 -11.08 -1.83 6.54
C VAL A 166 -9.65 -2.36 6.63
N PHE A 167 -9.40 -3.47 5.96
CA PHE A 167 -8.07 -4.07 5.81
C PHE A 167 -7.66 -3.99 4.34
N ILE A 168 -6.51 -3.43 4.06
CA ILE A 168 -5.95 -3.39 2.69
C ILE A 168 -4.57 -4.02 2.74
N SER A 169 -4.31 -4.96 1.84
CA SER A 169 -2.98 -5.57 1.73
C SER A 169 -2.46 -5.52 0.31
N VAL A 170 -1.15 -5.55 0.20
CA VAL A 170 -0.47 -5.86 -1.07
C VAL A 170 -0.80 -7.31 -1.42
N ALA A 171 -0.94 -7.58 -2.71
CA ALA A 171 -1.19 -8.89 -3.28
C ALA A 171 -0.50 -8.97 -4.65
N LYS A 172 -0.55 -10.12 -5.27
CA LYS A 172 -0.02 -10.31 -6.62
C LYS A 172 -0.84 -9.54 -7.64
N HIS A 173 -0.20 -9.15 -8.74
CA HIS A 173 -0.91 -8.42 -9.79
C HIS A 173 -1.88 -9.37 -10.52
N PRO A 174 -3.18 -9.06 -10.57
CA PRO A 174 -4.19 -10.01 -11.07
C PRO A 174 -3.97 -10.45 -12.52
N LEU A 175 -3.40 -9.59 -13.37
CA LEU A 175 -3.15 -9.95 -14.78
C LEU A 175 -1.86 -10.76 -14.95
N LEU A 176 -0.82 -10.46 -14.15
CA LEU A 176 0.50 -11.10 -14.29
C LEU A 176 0.59 -12.43 -13.54
N GLU A 177 -0.08 -12.52 -12.39
CA GLU A 177 0.01 -13.67 -11.50
C GLU A 177 -1.38 -14.05 -10.96
N HIS A 178 -2.30 -14.30 -11.91
CA HIS A 178 -3.72 -14.50 -11.56
C HIS A 178 -3.97 -15.69 -10.63
N VAL A 179 -3.18 -16.78 -10.75
CA VAL A 179 -3.32 -17.95 -9.86
C VAL A 179 -2.97 -17.60 -8.42
N SER A 180 -1.88 -16.84 -8.24
CA SER A 180 -1.47 -16.40 -6.90
C SER A 180 -2.49 -15.40 -6.32
N MET A 181 -2.96 -14.44 -7.13
CA MET A 181 -4.01 -13.51 -6.70
C MET A 181 -5.29 -14.25 -6.29
N GLN A 182 -5.66 -15.32 -7.01
CA GLN A 182 -6.82 -16.15 -6.68
C GLN A 182 -6.67 -16.79 -5.29
N ASN A 183 -5.48 -17.29 -4.98
CA ASN A 183 -5.17 -17.86 -3.65
C ASN A 183 -5.22 -16.78 -2.56
N ASP A 184 -4.68 -15.59 -2.84
CA ASP A 184 -4.71 -14.46 -1.90
C ASP A 184 -6.16 -14.05 -1.60
N LEU A 185 -7.00 -13.97 -2.64
CA LEU A 185 -8.43 -13.65 -2.48
C LEU A 185 -9.17 -14.71 -1.67
N LYS A 186 -8.87 -15.99 -1.93
CA LYS A 186 -9.47 -17.09 -1.17
C LYS A 186 -9.10 -16.96 0.31
N ASN A 187 -7.80 -16.83 0.59
CA ASN A 187 -7.31 -16.67 1.96
C ASN A 187 -7.98 -15.48 2.66
N MET A 188 -8.06 -14.33 1.97
CA MET A 188 -8.70 -13.14 2.54
C MET A 188 -10.20 -13.37 2.78
N GLY A 189 -10.89 -14.02 1.82
CA GLY A 189 -12.31 -14.33 1.89
C GLY A 189 -12.68 -15.33 2.99
N ASP A 190 -11.73 -16.12 3.49
CA ASP A 190 -11.97 -16.99 4.65
C ASP A 190 -12.10 -16.18 5.95
N PHE A 191 -11.59 -14.95 5.96
CA PHE A 191 -11.62 -14.08 7.14
C PHE A 191 -12.61 -12.92 7.04
N PHE A 192 -12.95 -12.48 5.81
CA PHE A 192 -13.78 -11.30 5.59
C PHE A 192 -14.92 -11.58 4.62
N PRO A 193 -16.15 -11.11 4.93
CA PRO A 193 -17.28 -11.26 4.01
C PRO A 193 -17.20 -10.35 2.78
N ILE A 194 -16.33 -9.34 2.78
CA ILE A 194 -16.04 -8.50 1.62
C ILE A 194 -14.54 -8.63 1.36
N ALA A 195 -14.16 -9.09 0.16
CA ALA A 195 -12.75 -9.22 -0.25
C ALA A 195 -12.69 -9.02 -1.77
N MET A 196 -12.12 -7.89 -2.20
CA MET A 196 -12.12 -7.47 -3.60
C MET A 196 -10.72 -7.07 -4.06
N PRO A 197 -10.25 -7.58 -5.21
CA PRO A 197 -8.95 -7.19 -5.74
C PRO A 197 -9.02 -5.83 -6.41
N PHE A 198 -7.92 -5.08 -6.35
CA PHE A 198 -7.80 -3.83 -7.08
C PHE A 198 -6.35 -3.57 -7.50
N VAL A 199 -6.17 -2.67 -8.43
CA VAL A 199 -4.86 -2.25 -8.94
C VAL A 199 -4.83 -0.71 -9.06
N ALA A 200 -3.65 -0.14 -9.19
CA ALA A 200 -3.51 1.28 -9.48
C ALA A 200 -3.77 1.50 -10.98
N PRO A 201 -4.88 2.14 -11.37
CA PRO A 201 -5.14 2.43 -12.79
C PRO A 201 -4.06 3.32 -13.39
N LEU A 202 -3.78 3.13 -14.68
CA LEU A 202 -2.85 3.94 -15.46
C LEU A 202 -1.41 3.91 -14.95
N ARG A 203 -1.08 2.96 -14.06
CA ARG A 203 0.28 2.83 -13.53
C ARG A 203 1.03 1.69 -14.21
N ILE A 204 1.93 2.02 -15.10
CA ILE A 204 2.74 1.04 -15.84
C ILE A 204 4.01 0.62 -15.07
N LEU A 205 4.35 1.33 -13.98
CA LEU A 205 5.60 1.11 -13.25
C LEU A 205 5.43 0.12 -12.07
N SER A 206 4.20 -0.32 -11.78
CA SER A 206 3.93 -1.26 -10.69
C SER A 206 3.59 -2.65 -11.21
N ASN A 207 4.04 -3.65 -10.47
CA ASN A 207 3.66 -5.06 -10.66
C ASN A 207 2.82 -5.56 -9.48
N LYS A 208 2.31 -4.65 -8.65
CA LYS A 208 1.51 -5.01 -7.47
C LYS A 208 0.03 -5.00 -7.78
N GLY A 209 -0.68 -5.93 -7.16
CA GLY A 209 -2.10 -5.84 -6.92
C GLY A 209 -2.35 -5.58 -5.45
N TYR A 210 -3.60 -5.39 -5.10
CA TYR A 210 -4.02 -5.16 -3.72
C TYR A 210 -5.35 -5.87 -3.48
N ILE A 211 -5.66 -6.15 -2.22
CA ILE A 211 -6.97 -6.64 -1.81
C ILE A 211 -7.53 -5.68 -0.77
N TYR A 212 -8.75 -5.23 -1.00
CA TYR A 212 -9.58 -4.51 -0.04
C TYR A 212 -10.47 -5.54 0.65
N ALA A 213 -10.47 -5.55 1.97
CA ALA A 213 -11.29 -6.46 2.76
C ALA A 213 -11.95 -5.74 3.93
N SER A 214 -13.17 -6.14 4.28
CA SER A 214 -13.89 -5.54 5.42
C SER A 214 -15.03 -6.46 5.86
N PHE A 215 -15.58 -6.16 7.05
CA PHE A 215 -16.78 -6.84 7.54
C PHE A 215 -18.06 -6.18 7.05
N LYS A 216 -18.04 -4.87 6.82
CA LYS A 216 -19.26 -4.09 6.54
C LYS A 216 -19.14 -3.13 5.36
N ASN A 217 -18.00 -2.48 5.21
CA ASN A 217 -17.86 -1.39 4.25
C ASN A 217 -17.45 -1.92 2.87
N HIS A 218 -18.35 -1.75 1.90
CA HIS A 218 -18.08 -2.17 0.51
C HIS A 218 -17.34 -1.03 -0.21
N PRO A 219 -16.23 -1.30 -0.92
CA PRO A 219 -15.42 -0.22 -1.49
C PRO A 219 -16.15 0.64 -2.52
N LEU A 220 -17.11 0.09 -3.24
CA LEU A 220 -17.83 0.84 -4.28
C LEU A 220 -19.20 1.34 -3.83
N LYS A 221 -19.93 0.55 -3.00
CA LYS A 221 -21.28 0.92 -2.55
C LYS A 221 -21.24 1.99 -1.45
N ASP A 222 -20.23 1.91 -0.58
CA ASP A 222 -20.08 2.81 0.57
C ASP A 222 -19.09 3.94 0.31
N LEU A 223 -18.70 4.15 -0.95
CA LEU A 223 -17.80 5.24 -1.35
C LEU A 223 -18.46 6.60 -1.09
N MET A 224 -17.76 7.44 -0.35
CA MET A 224 -18.24 8.77 0.03
C MET A 224 -17.62 9.83 -0.91
N VAL A 225 -18.31 10.12 -2.01
CA VAL A 225 -17.85 11.09 -3.01
C VAL A 225 -17.57 12.47 -2.37
N PRO A 226 -18.41 12.99 -1.46
CA PRO A 226 -18.09 14.27 -0.81
C PRO A 226 -16.76 14.28 -0.04
N LYS A 227 -16.33 13.12 0.50
CA LYS A 227 -15.00 13.04 1.14
C LYS A 227 -13.88 13.17 0.10
N ILE A 228 -14.08 12.56 -1.08
CA ILE A 228 -13.10 12.66 -2.17
C ILE A 228 -12.97 14.13 -2.61
N GLU A 229 -14.11 14.79 -2.80
CA GLU A 229 -14.15 16.20 -3.23
C GLU A 229 -13.52 17.14 -2.21
N ALA A 230 -13.56 16.79 -0.93
CA ALA A 230 -12.95 17.57 0.15
C ALA A 230 -11.43 17.40 0.25
N LEU A 231 -10.86 16.36 -0.38
CA LEU A 231 -9.41 16.13 -0.33
C LEU A 231 -8.66 17.27 -1.04
N LYS A 232 -7.66 17.80 -0.36
CA LYS A 232 -6.81 18.86 -0.91
C LYS A 232 -5.44 18.30 -1.26
N SER A 233 -4.82 18.89 -2.28
CA SER A 233 -3.44 18.56 -2.67
C SER A 233 -3.26 17.07 -3.00
N VAL A 234 -4.24 16.48 -3.69
CA VAL A 234 -4.12 15.15 -4.30
C VAL A 234 -3.85 15.32 -5.79
N ARG A 235 -3.04 14.43 -6.34
CA ARG A 235 -2.54 14.51 -7.73
C ARG A 235 -3.03 13.35 -8.58
N TYR A 236 -3.34 12.23 -7.97
CA TYR A 236 -3.69 10.99 -8.67
C TYR A 236 -5.12 10.55 -8.35
N TYR A 237 -5.47 10.55 -7.06
CA TYR A 237 -6.72 9.94 -6.59
C TYR A 237 -7.93 10.85 -6.84
N ASN A 238 -8.99 10.27 -7.38
CA ASN A 238 -10.31 10.87 -7.55
C ASN A 238 -11.36 9.75 -7.63
N GLU A 239 -12.63 10.09 -7.81
CA GLU A 239 -13.72 9.10 -7.87
C GLU A 239 -13.53 8.11 -9.04
N ASP A 240 -13.13 8.61 -10.21
CA ASP A 240 -12.95 7.74 -11.38
C ASP A 240 -11.80 6.75 -11.15
N ILE A 241 -10.70 7.19 -10.58
CA ILE A 241 -9.57 6.31 -10.22
C ILE A 241 -10.00 5.28 -9.17
N HIS A 242 -10.78 5.70 -8.17
CA HIS A 242 -11.28 4.77 -7.14
C HIS A 242 -12.09 3.64 -7.79
N ARG A 243 -13.06 4.00 -8.65
CA ARG A 243 -13.92 3.01 -9.30
C ARG A 243 -13.14 2.16 -10.31
N ALA A 244 -12.28 2.79 -11.11
CA ALA A 244 -11.45 2.09 -12.11
C ALA A 244 -10.49 1.09 -11.47
N ALA A 245 -10.05 1.34 -10.24
CA ALA A 245 -9.13 0.44 -9.54
C ALA A 245 -9.71 -0.98 -9.39
N PHE A 246 -11.04 -1.11 -9.27
CA PHE A 246 -11.74 -2.39 -9.12
C PHE A 246 -12.20 -2.99 -10.47
N ALA A 247 -11.96 -2.30 -11.59
CA ALA A 247 -12.39 -2.78 -12.90
C ALA A 247 -11.51 -3.95 -13.36
N LEU A 248 -12.10 -5.11 -13.52
CA LEU A 248 -11.39 -6.30 -14.00
C LEU A 248 -11.78 -6.62 -15.43
N PRO A 249 -10.83 -7.01 -16.29
CA PRO A 249 -11.14 -7.59 -17.59
C PRO A 249 -12.08 -8.81 -17.45
N LYS A 250 -12.89 -9.02 -18.46
CA LYS A 250 -13.92 -10.07 -18.44
C LYS A 250 -13.36 -11.45 -18.06
N ASN A 251 -12.21 -11.82 -18.65
CA ASN A 251 -11.59 -13.10 -18.34
C ASN A 251 -11.20 -13.22 -16.84
N LEU A 252 -10.73 -12.14 -16.24
CA LEU A 252 -10.37 -12.15 -14.82
C LEU A 252 -11.61 -12.15 -13.92
N GLN A 253 -12.71 -11.52 -14.35
CA GLN A 253 -13.98 -11.62 -13.66
C GLN A 253 -14.42 -13.07 -13.54
N GLU A 254 -14.26 -13.84 -14.62
CA GLU A 254 -14.60 -15.28 -14.64
C GLU A 254 -13.65 -16.09 -13.74
N VAL A 255 -12.34 -15.81 -13.80
CA VAL A 255 -11.33 -16.51 -12.99
C VAL A 255 -11.59 -16.31 -11.48
N PHE A 256 -11.94 -15.08 -11.08
CA PHE A 256 -12.06 -14.73 -9.67
C PHE A 256 -13.49 -14.81 -9.12
N LYS A 257 -14.50 -15.16 -9.94
CA LYS A 257 -15.93 -15.09 -9.57
C LYS A 257 -16.28 -15.78 -8.24
N ASP A 258 -15.62 -16.91 -7.95
CA ASP A 258 -15.90 -17.70 -6.73
C ASP A 258 -15.05 -17.25 -5.53
N ASN A 259 -14.10 -16.34 -5.75
CA ASN A 259 -13.17 -15.88 -4.71
C ASN A 259 -13.44 -14.42 -4.30
N ILE A 260 -13.96 -13.61 -5.22
CA ILE A 260 -14.38 -12.24 -4.88
C ILE A 260 -15.61 -12.32 -3.99
N LYS A 261 -15.57 -11.64 -2.86
CA LYS A 261 -16.71 -11.50 -1.94
C LYS A 261 -17.11 -10.02 -1.89
N SER A 262 -18.40 -9.72 -2.15
CA SER A 262 -18.91 -8.35 -2.23
C SER A 262 -20.39 -8.26 -1.89
#